data_e3e0c7dfc49580e787c48616735cc0d7
#
_entry.id   e3e0c7dfc49580e787c48616735cc0d7
#
_cell.length_a   1.000
_cell.length_b   1.000
_cell.length_c   1.000
_cell.angle_alpha   90.00
_cell.angle_beta   90.00
_cell.angle_gamma   90.00
#
_symmetry.space_group_name_H-M   'P 1'
#
loop_
_entity.id
_entity.type
_entity.pdbx_description
1 polymer ?
#
loop_
_entity_poly.entity_id
_entity_poly.type
_entity_poly.pdbx_seq_one_letter_code
_entity_poly.pdbx_strand_id
1 'polypeptide(L)'
;MEDNTQNKRKRKSHIPFRLNLLFFIVFSLFSALIFRLGYLQIVRGDEFEAIVKRTETTLVTESVPRGLIYDRDGNILVGNEPQHSITYTRGANTTAEEMAKVATALAGLINVSFEELTERDLKDYWIAINNEVMLKRLSDDEKLLPGSELYELELAKITAEDIAYTDDEKEIAAIFKRMNSAYALSTTSIKNKDVSNEELARVSENLAGLSGVDVATDWVRIYPESDLLRSILGGVTSEKIGLPSDQVATYLAKGYARNDRVGKSYLEQEYESVLSGTKSQWETITNQSGEVVTREESYEGKAGDNLVLTIDIDFQKEIEQIATDFLNSNVDSYNDRVYIVASDPNTGEILGMTGKQRSTSNEIVDDALGVINSSYGMGSAVKGATVLTGYMTGVISTDNNVLVDEPLQFQGSNLKKSVF
;
A
#
# COMPACT_ATOMS: atom_id res chain seq x y z
N MET A 1 -33.97 -58.88 99.92
CA MET A 1 -33.82 -59.14 98.45
C MET A 1 -33.65 -57.88 97.76
N GLU A 2 -32.39 -57.53 97.44
CA GLU A 2 -31.98 -56.31 96.83
C GLU A 2 -31.98 -56.48 95.31
N ASP A 3 -32.69 -55.62 94.65
CA ASP A 3 -32.75 -55.56 93.16
C ASP A 3 -31.77 -54.48 92.67
N ASN A 4 -30.70 -54.93 92.04
CA ASN A 4 -29.58 -54.14 91.62
C ASN A 4 -29.76 -53.72 90.12
N THR A 5 -30.43 -52.66 89.88
CA THR A 5 -30.65 -52.10 88.49
C THR A 5 -29.40 -51.27 88.09
N GLN A 6 -28.50 -51.84 87.30
CA GLN A 6 -27.39 -51.19 86.68
C GLN A 6 -27.89 -50.21 85.54
N ASN A 7 -27.68 -48.96 85.80
CA ASN A 7 -27.98 -47.86 84.88
C ASN A 7 -26.89 -47.79 83.78
N LYS A 8 -27.10 -48.43 82.64
CA LYS A 8 -26.20 -48.30 81.46
C LYS A 8 -26.31 -46.90 80.83
N ARG A 9 -25.36 -46.00 81.10
CA ARG A 9 -25.19 -44.76 80.39
C ARG A 9 -24.88 -45.06 78.94
N LYS A 10 -25.86 -44.78 78.02
CA LYS A 10 -25.61 -44.75 76.53
C LYS A 10 -24.61 -43.66 76.20
N ARG A 11 -23.40 -44.02 75.81
CA ARG A 11 -22.47 -43.10 75.19
C ARG A 11 -23.09 -42.56 73.86
N LYS A 12 -23.43 -41.29 73.82
CA LYS A 12 -23.88 -40.62 72.56
C LYS A 12 -22.69 -40.64 71.63
N SER A 13 -22.79 -41.40 70.52
CA SER A 13 -21.81 -41.40 69.47
C SER A 13 -21.83 -40.03 68.72
N HIS A 14 -20.72 -39.33 68.71
CA HIS A 14 -20.54 -38.11 67.98
C HIS A 14 -20.24 -38.31 66.46
N ILE A 15 -20.27 -39.56 66.00
CA ILE A 15 -20.00 -39.96 64.64
C ILE A 15 -21.01 -39.30 63.64
N PRO A 16 -22.34 -39.28 63.87
CA PRO A 16 -23.27 -38.68 62.96
C PRO A 16 -23.08 -37.12 62.83
N PHE A 17 -22.71 -36.49 63.94
CA PHE A 17 -22.43 -35.02 63.89
C PHE A 17 -21.19 -34.69 63.06
N ARG A 18 -20.09 -35.47 63.23
CA ARG A 18 -18.87 -35.29 62.44
C ARG A 18 -19.11 -35.57 60.95
N LEU A 19 -19.90 -36.57 60.65
CA LEU A 19 -20.28 -36.92 59.28
C LEU A 19 -21.14 -35.80 58.62
N ASN A 20 -22.12 -35.28 59.33
CA ASN A 20 -22.97 -34.18 58.86
C ASN A 20 -22.18 -32.87 58.69
N LEU A 21 -21.23 -32.59 59.58
CA LEU A 21 -20.34 -31.44 59.49
C LEU A 21 -19.44 -31.51 58.22
N LEU A 22 -18.87 -32.73 57.99
CA LEU A 22 -18.07 -32.97 56.80
C LEU A 22 -18.90 -32.81 55.51
N PHE A 23 -20.10 -33.35 55.50
CA PHE A 23 -21.05 -33.22 54.41
C PHE A 23 -21.41 -31.73 54.14
N PHE A 24 -21.63 -30.96 55.20
CA PHE A 24 -21.93 -29.55 55.10
C PHE A 24 -20.74 -28.72 54.56
N ILE A 25 -19.51 -29.04 54.97
CA ILE A 25 -18.30 -28.40 54.44
C ILE A 25 -18.12 -28.71 52.98
N VAL A 26 -18.25 -29.99 52.56
CA VAL A 26 -18.13 -30.37 51.15
C VAL A 26 -19.23 -29.73 50.32
N PHE A 27 -20.48 -29.72 50.80
CA PHE A 27 -21.59 -29.07 50.13
C PHE A 27 -21.35 -27.53 49.97
N SER A 28 -20.87 -26.87 51.02
CA SER A 28 -20.57 -25.43 50.97
C SER A 28 -19.45 -25.09 49.98
N LEU A 29 -18.38 -25.92 49.93
CA LEU A 29 -17.29 -25.76 48.95
C LEU A 29 -17.80 -25.96 47.51
N PHE A 30 -18.64 -26.98 47.31
CA PHE A 30 -19.22 -27.24 45.99
C PHE A 30 -20.18 -26.13 45.54
N SER A 31 -20.99 -25.63 46.46
CA SER A 31 -21.87 -24.48 46.21
C SER A 31 -21.07 -23.22 45.90
N ALA A 32 -19.96 -22.97 46.58
CA ALA A 32 -19.08 -21.84 46.31
C ALA A 32 -18.41 -21.97 44.92
N LEU A 33 -18.03 -23.18 44.51
CA LEU A 33 -17.50 -23.45 43.17
C LEU A 33 -18.53 -23.19 42.08
N ILE A 34 -19.77 -23.70 42.26
CA ILE A 34 -20.87 -23.46 41.29
C ILE A 34 -21.19 -21.96 41.19
N PHE A 35 -21.25 -21.28 42.34
CA PHE A 35 -21.51 -19.84 42.35
C PHE A 35 -20.40 -19.04 41.64
N ARG A 36 -19.14 -19.43 41.86
CA ARG A 36 -17.98 -18.84 41.19
C ARG A 36 -18.00 -19.09 39.68
N LEU A 37 -18.37 -20.30 39.25
CA LEU A 37 -18.50 -20.65 37.84
C LEU A 37 -19.64 -19.87 37.20
N GLY A 38 -20.79 -19.77 37.83
CA GLY A 38 -21.93 -18.95 37.34
C GLY A 38 -21.56 -17.46 37.24
N TYR A 39 -20.86 -16.96 38.26
CA TYR A 39 -20.35 -15.56 38.22
C TYR A 39 -19.41 -15.33 37.04
N LEU A 40 -18.46 -16.22 36.76
CA LEU A 40 -17.55 -16.14 35.63
C LEU A 40 -18.30 -16.22 34.28
N GLN A 41 -19.27 -17.12 34.18
CA GLN A 41 -20.03 -17.32 32.92
C GLN A 41 -21.04 -16.19 32.64
N ILE A 42 -21.72 -15.67 33.67
CA ILE A 42 -22.82 -14.70 33.48
C ILE A 42 -22.31 -13.25 33.58
N VAL A 43 -21.43 -12.94 34.53
CA VAL A 43 -21.00 -11.55 34.78
C VAL A 43 -19.75 -11.19 33.96
N ARG A 44 -18.88 -12.17 33.69
CA ARG A 44 -17.66 -11.96 32.89
C ARG A 44 -17.68 -12.67 31.54
N GLY A 45 -18.77 -13.33 31.17
CA GLY A 45 -18.89 -14.05 29.93
C GLY A 45 -18.58 -13.16 28.73
N ASP A 46 -19.15 -11.98 28.68
CA ASP A 46 -18.93 -11.00 27.60
C ASP A 46 -17.48 -10.52 27.52
N GLU A 47 -16.78 -10.39 28.67
CA GLU A 47 -15.38 -10.02 28.74
C GLU A 47 -14.47 -11.12 28.20
N PHE A 48 -14.75 -12.38 28.55
CA PHE A 48 -14.02 -13.55 28.04
C PHE A 48 -14.35 -13.79 26.56
N GLU A 49 -15.60 -13.63 26.13
CA GLU A 49 -15.99 -13.70 24.72
C GLU A 49 -15.30 -12.60 23.88
N ALA A 50 -15.19 -11.38 24.41
CA ALA A 50 -14.47 -10.30 23.76
C ALA A 50 -12.94 -10.57 23.67
N ILE A 51 -12.35 -11.23 24.69
CA ILE A 51 -10.93 -11.62 24.66
C ILE A 51 -10.71 -12.77 23.66
N VAL A 52 -11.59 -13.76 23.63
CA VAL A 52 -11.56 -14.88 22.68
C VAL A 52 -11.73 -14.34 21.25
N LYS A 53 -12.73 -13.49 21.01
CA LYS A 53 -12.92 -12.84 19.70
C LYS A 53 -11.71 -11.99 19.28
N ARG A 54 -11.06 -11.27 20.19
CA ARG A 54 -9.82 -10.52 19.88
C ARG A 54 -8.66 -11.40 19.50
N THR A 55 -8.58 -12.61 20.04
CA THR A 55 -7.49 -13.55 19.74
C THR A 55 -7.76 -14.35 18.46
N GLU A 56 -9.00 -14.50 18.07
CA GLU A 56 -9.43 -15.37 16.97
C GLU A 56 -9.88 -14.62 15.72
N THR A 57 -10.21 -13.32 15.80
CA THR A 57 -10.70 -12.54 14.67
C THR A 57 -9.70 -11.45 14.29
N THR A 58 -9.16 -11.54 13.09
CA THR A 58 -8.27 -10.55 12.49
C THR A 58 -8.97 -9.88 11.32
N LEU A 59 -8.94 -8.55 11.29
CA LEU A 59 -9.44 -7.78 10.16
C LEU A 59 -8.33 -7.66 9.11
N VAL A 60 -8.58 -8.24 7.93
CA VAL A 60 -7.71 -8.15 6.75
C VAL A 60 -8.36 -7.22 5.73
N THR A 61 -7.59 -6.31 5.16
CA THR A 61 -8.09 -5.40 4.13
C THR A 61 -7.50 -5.75 2.76
N GLU A 62 -8.32 -5.68 1.71
CA GLU A 62 -7.88 -5.87 0.33
C GLU A 62 -8.08 -4.61 -0.50
N SER A 63 -7.22 -4.46 -1.51
CA SER A 63 -7.28 -3.33 -2.42
C SER A 63 -8.49 -3.42 -3.34
N VAL A 64 -9.11 -2.28 -3.60
CA VAL A 64 -10.17 -2.11 -4.61
C VAL A 64 -9.61 -1.39 -5.83
N PRO A 65 -10.28 -1.46 -6.99
CA PRO A 65 -9.87 -0.70 -8.16
C PRO A 65 -9.90 0.81 -7.88
N ARG A 66 -8.87 1.51 -8.31
CA ARG A 66 -8.83 2.98 -8.24
C ARG A 66 -9.85 3.58 -9.22
N GLY A 67 -10.32 4.77 -8.94
CA GLY A 67 -11.12 5.55 -9.86
C GLY A 67 -10.42 5.74 -11.22
N LEU A 68 -11.18 5.75 -12.29
CA LEU A 68 -10.68 5.97 -13.64
C LEU A 68 -10.45 7.48 -13.88
N ILE A 69 -9.54 7.81 -14.78
CA ILE A 69 -9.39 9.18 -15.27
C ILE A 69 -9.84 9.20 -16.72
N TYR A 70 -10.81 10.05 -17.01
CA TYR A 70 -11.40 10.23 -18.33
C TYR A 70 -11.03 11.59 -18.93
N ASP A 71 -11.05 11.67 -20.25
CA ASP A 71 -11.11 12.93 -20.94
C ASP A 71 -12.54 13.52 -20.88
N ARG A 72 -12.77 14.66 -21.54
CA ARG A 72 -14.08 15.33 -21.58
C ARG A 72 -15.18 14.54 -22.27
N ASP A 73 -14.82 13.64 -23.19
CA ASP A 73 -15.74 12.85 -24.00
C ASP A 73 -15.97 11.43 -23.47
N GLY A 74 -15.32 11.10 -22.35
CA GLY A 74 -15.46 9.81 -21.66
C GLY A 74 -14.46 8.74 -22.13
N ASN A 75 -13.42 9.13 -22.87
CA ASN A 75 -12.32 8.22 -23.20
C ASN A 75 -11.42 8.00 -22.00
N ILE A 76 -10.99 6.76 -21.77
CA ILE A 76 -10.15 6.39 -20.61
C ILE A 76 -8.71 6.83 -20.86
N LEU A 77 -8.23 7.79 -20.09
CA LEU A 77 -6.83 8.22 -20.04
C LEU A 77 -6.00 7.38 -19.08
N VAL A 78 -6.59 7.00 -17.93
CA VAL A 78 -5.96 6.12 -16.94
C VAL A 78 -7.00 5.13 -16.45
N GLY A 79 -6.69 3.85 -16.62
CA GLY A 79 -7.56 2.74 -16.28
C GLY A 79 -6.95 1.78 -15.26
N ASN A 80 -7.66 0.68 -15.03
CA ASN A 80 -7.17 -0.45 -14.25
C ASN A 80 -7.33 -1.73 -15.07
N GLU A 81 -6.33 -2.60 -15.00
CA GLU A 81 -6.40 -3.95 -15.53
C GLU A 81 -6.40 -4.95 -14.38
N PRO A 82 -7.42 -5.83 -14.30
CA PRO A 82 -7.42 -6.89 -13.28
C PRO A 82 -6.37 -7.93 -13.64
N GLN A 83 -5.58 -8.32 -12.65
CA GLN A 83 -4.61 -9.41 -12.78
C GLN A 83 -4.78 -10.40 -11.63
N HIS A 84 -4.58 -11.67 -11.90
CA HIS A 84 -4.54 -12.68 -10.85
C HIS A 84 -3.33 -12.45 -9.95
N SER A 85 -3.55 -12.60 -8.66
CA SER A 85 -2.51 -12.47 -7.65
C SER A 85 -2.55 -13.63 -6.68
N ILE A 86 -1.39 -14.14 -6.33
CA ILE A 86 -1.21 -15.08 -5.23
C ILE A 86 -0.67 -14.27 -4.07
N THR A 87 -1.44 -14.22 -3.00
CA THR A 87 -1.19 -13.36 -1.84
C THR A 87 -0.81 -14.16 -0.61
N TYR A 88 -0.21 -13.49 0.35
CA TYR A 88 0.09 -14.05 1.66
C TYR A 88 -0.29 -13.04 2.74
N THR A 89 -1.07 -13.48 3.71
CA THR A 89 -1.41 -12.71 4.91
C THR A 89 -0.61 -13.26 6.09
N ARG A 90 0.29 -12.44 6.63
CA ARG A 90 1.12 -12.84 7.77
C ARG A 90 0.30 -12.85 9.05
N GLY A 91 0.21 -13.99 9.73
CA GLY A 91 -0.40 -14.08 11.06
C GLY A 91 0.39 -13.29 12.13
N ALA A 92 -0.27 -12.92 13.22
CA ALA A 92 0.34 -12.11 14.28
C ALA A 92 1.60 -12.77 14.91
N ASN A 93 1.60 -14.09 15.02
CA ASN A 93 2.65 -14.87 15.70
C ASN A 93 3.42 -15.79 14.74
N THR A 94 3.26 -15.61 13.42
CA THR A 94 3.91 -16.48 12.43
C THR A 94 5.43 -16.31 12.47
N THR A 95 6.12 -17.42 12.70
CA THR A 95 7.59 -17.48 12.76
C THR A 95 8.22 -17.53 11.37
N ALA A 96 9.51 -17.19 11.26
CA ALA A 96 10.26 -17.30 10.01
C ALA A 96 10.34 -18.75 9.51
N GLU A 97 10.45 -19.73 10.43
CA GLU A 97 10.47 -21.15 10.08
C GLU A 97 9.15 -21.63 9.47
N GLU A 98 8.01 -21.20 10.03
CA GLU A 98 6.69 -21.51 9.47
C GLU A 98 6.52 -20.90 8.08
N MET A 99 6.93 -19.65 7.89
CA MET A 99 6.93 -19.00 6.58
C MET A 99 7.80 -19.75 5.56
N ALA A 100 8.99 -20.22 5.97
CA ALA A 100 9.87 -20.98 5.09
C ALA A 100 9.25 -22.32 4.66
N LYS A 101 8.51 -23.00 5.56
CA LYS A 101 7.77 -24.23 5.22
C LYS A 101 6.67 -23.96 4.19
N VAL A 102 5.89 -22.88 4.38
CA VAL A 102 4.86 -22.47 3.41
C VAL A 102 5.49 -22.07 2.08
N ALA A 103 6.62 -21.33 2.10
CA ALA A 103 7.35 -20.95 0.90
C ALA A 103 7.83 -22.17 0.11
N THR A 104 8.32 -23.21 0.80
CA THR A 104 8.75 -24.47 0.18
C THR A 104 7.57 -25.20 -0.48
N ALA A 105 6.42 -25.25 0.19
CA ALA A 105 5.23 -25.89 -0.37
C ALA A 105 4.69 -25.10 -1.59
N LEU A 106 4.72 -23.76 -1.52
CA LEU A 106 4.24 -22.88 -2.59
C LEU A 106 5.13 -22.92 -3.83
N ALA A 107 6.46 -23.04 -3.67
CA ALA A 107 7.42 -23.14 -4.78
C ALA A 107 7.16 -24.36 -5.69
N GLY A 108 6.55 -25.43 -5.16
CA GLY A 108 6.12 -26.57 -5.98
C GLY A 108 4.89 -26.30 -6.87
N LEU A 109 4.20 -25.17 -6.66
CA LEU A 109 2.93 -24.85 -7.31
C LEU A 109 3.02 -23.66 -8.27
N ILE A 110 3.96 -22.74 -8.05
CA ILE A 110 4.13 -21.51 -8.82
C ILE A 110 5.59 -21.30 -9.20
N ASN A 111 5.84 -20.48 -10.21
CA ASN A 111 7.19 -20.05 -10.58
C ASN A 111 7.40 -18.58 -10.19
N VAL A 112 8.47 -18.29 -9.44
CA VAL A 112 8.82 -16.94 -8.99
C VAL A 112 10.26 -16.62 -9.36
N SER A 113 10.48 -15.51 -10.06
CA SER A 113 11.84 -15.06 -10.37
C SER A 113 12.64 -14.74 -9.11
N PHE A 114 13.88 -15.17 -9.09
CA PHE A 114 14.86 -14.95 -8.01
C PHE A 114 15.99 -13.99 -8.41
N GLU A 115 15.92 -13.34 -9.57
CA GLU A 115 16.96 -12.42 -10.06
C GLU A 115 17.21 -11.21 -9.14
N GLU A 116 16.19 -10.82 -8.36
CA GLU A 116 16.29 -9.70 -7.40
C GLU A 116 16.76 -10.11 -6.00
N LEU A 117 17.18 -11.36 -5.79
CA LEU A 117 17.72 -11.79 -4.50
C LEU A 117 19.09 -11.20 -4.25
N THR A 118 19.27 -10.65 -3.06
CA THR A 118 20.55 -10.20 -2.56
C THR A 118 21.20 -11.27 -1.68
N GLU A 119 22.51 -11.17 -1.44
CA GLU A 119 23.19 -12.05 -0.48
C GLU A 119 22.55 -12.02 0.91
N ARG A 120 22.05 -10.85 1.33
CA ARG A 120 21.34 -10.69 2.61
C ARG A 120 20.06 -11.52 2.63
N ASP A 121 19.28 -11.50 1.56
CA ASP A 121 18.03 -12.26 1.47
C ASP A 121 18.28 -13.77 1.60
N LEU A 122 19.37 -14.26 0.99
CA LEU A 122 19.76 -15.67 1.11
C LEU A 122 20.20 -16.02 2.53
N LYS A 123 20.90 -15.11 3.22
CA LYS A 123 21.27 -15.29 4.62
C LYS A 123 20.04 -15.26 5.55
N ASP A 124 19.08 -14.38 5.31
CA ASP A 124 17.82 -14.31 6.06
C ASP A 124 17.04 -15.64 5.91
N TYR A 125 16.96 -16.17 4.70
CA TYR A 125 16.37 -17.47 4.46
C TYR A 125 17.13 -18.59 5.18
N TRP A 126 18.46 -18.55 5.13
CA TRP A 126 19.30 -19.54 5.84
C TRP A 126 19.05 -19.53 7.37
N ILE A 127 18.97 -18.35 7.98
CA ILE A 127 18.65 -18.21 9.41
C ILE A 127 17.29 -18.83 9.71
N ALA A 128 16.29 -18.57 8.86
CA ALA A 128 14.94 -19.06 9.06
C ALA A 128 14.84 -20.59 9.12
N ILE A 129 15.61 -21.29 8.25
CA ILE A 129 15.58 -22.76 8.16
C ILE A 129 16.64 -23.45 9.03
N ASN A 130 17.66 -22.74 9.51
CA ASN A 130 18.79 -23.27 10.28
C ASN A 130 18.96 -22.59 11.65
N ASN A 131 17.89 -22.11 12.26
CA ASN A 131 17.96 -21.37 13.51
C ASN A 131 18.71 -22.13 14.62
N GLU A 132 18.47 -23.44 14.77
CA GLU A 132 19.20 -24.25 15.75
C GLU A 132 20.72 -24.33 15.48
N VAL A 133 21.11 -24.35 14.20
CA VAL A 133 22.52 -24.34 13.80
C VAL A 133 23.13 -22.99 14.11
N MET A 134 22.41 -21.89 13.82
CA MET A 134 22.84 -20.54 14.16
C MET A 134 23.04 -20.38 15.66
N LEU A 135 22.11 -20.81 16.48
CA LEU A 135 22.24 -20.75 17.94
C LEU A 135 23.44 -21.51 18.49
N LYS A 136 23.91 -22.57 17.81
CA LYS A 136 25.14 -23.28 18.16
C LYS A 136 26.42 -22.55 17.73
N ARG A 137 26.34 -21.67 16.72
CA ARG A 137 27.45 -20.82 16.27
C ARG A 137 27.68 -19.60 17.19
N LEU A 138 26.68 -19.26 18.01
CA LEU A 138 26.72 -18.15 18.96
C LEU A 138 27.20 -18.61 20.33
N SER A 139 28.10 -17.82 20.94
CA SER A 139 28.45 -17.98 22.35
C SER A 139 27.30 -17.51 23.27
N ASP A 140 27.36 -17.86 24.55
CA ASP A 140 26.31 -17.48 25.50
C ASP A 140 26.25 -15.96 25.72
N ASP A 141 27.39 -15.27 25.66
CA ASP A 141 27.45 -13.80 25.74
C ASP A 141 26.86 -13.14 24.49
N GLU A 142 27.10 -13.69 23.29
CA GLU A 142 26.57 -13.17 22.03
C GLU A 142 25.03 -13.29 21.95
N LYS A 143 24.43 -14.33 22.53
CA LYS A 143 22.97 -14.51 22.60
C LYS A 143 22.27 -13.45 23.45
N LEU A 144 22.99 -12.74 24.29
CA LEU A 144 22.46 -11.67 25.15
C LEU A 144 22.51 -10.29 24.50
N LEU A 145 23.05 -10.17 23.30
CA LEU A 145 23.14 -8.91 22.56
C LEU A 145 21.74 -8.38 22.21
N PRO A 146 21.56 -7.05 22.10
CA PRO A 146 20.34 -6.46 21.58
C PRO A 146 20.01 -7.01 20.19
N GLY A 147 18.73 -7.15 19.86
CA GLY A 147 18.26 -7.85 18.67
C GLY A 147 18.88 -7.35 17.35
N SER A 148 19.16 -6.05 17.20
CA SER A 148 19.83 -5.50 16.00
C SER A 148 21.31 -5.92 15.92
N GLU A 149 22.03 -5.91 17.04
CA GLU A 149 23.45 -6.29 17.09
C GLU A 149 23.60 -7.82 16.93
N LEU A 150 22.72 -8.58 17.56
CA LEU A 150 22.65 -10.03 17.39
C LEU A 150 22.43 -10.40 15.93
N TYR A 151 21.48 -9.76 15.26
CA TYR A 151 21.16 -10.03 13.86
C TYR A 151 22.34 -9.71 12.91
N GLU A 152 23.03 -8.59 13.08
CA GLU A 152 24.22 -8.26 12.29
C GLU A 152 25.35 -9.27 12.51
N LEU A 153 25.48 -9.78 13.73
CA LEU A 153 26.46 -10.82 14.06
C LEU A 153 26.07 -12.17 13.42
N GLU A 154 24.79 -12.54 13.44
CA GLU A 154 24.28 -13.73 12.77
C GLU A 154 24.57 -13.68 11.27
N LEU A 155 24.30 -12.57 10.61
CA LEU A 155 24.62 -12.37 9.19
C LEU A 155 26.14 -12.51 8.91
N ALA A 156 27.00 -12.03 9.83
CA ALA A 156 28.45 -12.10 9.68
C ALA A 156 29.00 -13.54 9.85
N LYS A 157 28.30 -14.40 10.62
CA LYS A 157 28.69 -15.80 10.83
C LYS A 157 28.25 -16.76 9.72
N ILE A 158 27.45 -16.30 8.75
CA ILE A 158 27.02 -17.09 7.59
C ILE A 158 28.07 -16.95 6.49
N THR A 159 28.58 -18.09 6.03
CA THR A 159 29.61 -18.16 4.98
C THR A 159 28.96 -18.23 3.60
N ALA A 160 29.76 -18.00 2.55
CA ALA A 160 29.31 -18.16 1.17
C ALA A 160 28.88 -19.61 0.84
N GLU A 161 29.49 -20.60 1.52
CA GLU A 161 29.16 -22.01 1.37
C GLU A 161 27.76 -22.33 1.94
N ASP A 162 27.38 -21.69 3.04
CA ASP A 162 26.06 -21.86 3.67
C ASP A 162 24.90 -21.41 2.75
N ILE A 163 25.15 -20.43 1.87
CA ILE A 163 24.15 -19.85 0.97
C ILE A 163 24.35 -20.24 -0.50
N ALA A 164 25.16 -21.28 -0.77
CA ALA A 164 25.36 -21.80 -2.10
C ALA A 164 24.15 -22.61 -2.61
N TYR A 165 22.99 -21.95 -2.69
CA TYR A 165 21.72 -22.54 -3.07
C TYR A 165 21.62 -22.87 -4.56
N THR A 166 20.95 -23.96 -4.88
CA THR A 166 20.45 -24.28 -6.23
C THR A 166 19.40 -23.27 -6.68
N ASP A 167 19.05 -23.28 -7.95
CA ASP A 167 18.05 -22.35 -8.47
C ASP A 167 16.65 -22.61 -7.88
N ASP A 168 16.29 -23.88 -7.62
CA ASP A 168 15.05 -24.23 -6.91
C ASP A 168 15.03 -23.68 -5.47
N GLU A 169 16.13 -23.78 -4.76
CA GLU A 169 16.25 -23.23 -3.41
C GLU A 169 16.25 -21.68 -3.40
N LYS A 170 16.81 -21.05 -4.43
CA LYS A 170 16.71 -19.59 -4.61
C LYS A 170 15.27 -19.15 -4.89
N GLU A 171 14.50 -19.93 -5.64
CA GLU A 171 13.08 -19.65 -5.84
C GLU A 171 12.30 -19.69 -4.53
N ILE A 172 12.54 -20.72 -3.70
CA ILE A 172 11.97 -20.79 -2.34
C ILE A 172 12.37 -19.56 -1.51
N ALA A 173 13.64 -19.18 -1.53
CA ALA A 173 14.14 -18.00 -0.83
C ALA A 173 13.48 -16.70 -1.34
N ALA A 174 13.18 -16.61 -2.65
CA ALA A 174 12.48 -15.46 -3.22
C ALA A 174 11.03 -15.37 -2.73
N ILE A 175 10.33 -16.50 -2.64
CA ILE A 175 8.98 -16.57 -2.05
C ILE A 175 9.04 -16.19 -0.57
N PHE A 176 9.96 -16.80 0.19
CA PHE A 176 10.17 -16.50 1.61
C PHE A 176 10.44 -15.00 1.84
N LYS A 177 11.33 -14.38 1.06
CA LYS A 177 11.61 -12.94 1.13
C LYS A 177 10.35 -12.10 1.02
N ARG A 178 9.48 -12.42 0.04
CA ARG A 178 8.22 -11.70 -0.18
C ARG A 178 7.27 -11.90 0.99
N MET A 179 7.14 -13.12 1.50
CA MET A 179 6.33 -13.41 2.70
C MET A 179 6.87 -12.70 3.94
N ASN A 180 8.18 -12.71 4.15
CA ASN A 180 8.83 -12.09 5.32
C ASN A 180 8.78 -10.55 5.29
N SER A 181 8.60 -9.95 4.12
CA SER A 181 8.38 -8.49 3.97
C SER A 181 7.00 -8.04 4.43
N ALA A 182 6.03 -8.96 4.57
CA ALA A 182 4.70 -8.65 5.05
C ALA A 182 4.74 -8.24 6.54
N TYR A 183 4.08 -7.14 6.85
CA TYR A 183 3.81 -6.78 8.25
C TYR A 183 2.81 -7.74 8.86
N ALA A 184 2.89 -7.92 10.18
CA ALA A 184 1.90 -8.74 10.89
C ALA A 184 0.48 -8.24 10.59
N LEU A 185 -0.42 -9.16 10.30
CA LEU A 185 -1.83 -8.91 9.94
C LEU A 185 -2.03 -8.09 8.66
N SER A 186 -1.03 -8.04 7.78
CA SER A 186 -1.16 -7.43 6.45
C SER A 186 -0.99 -8.47 5.35
N THR A 187 -1.70 -8.23 4.24
CA THR A 187 -1.59 -9.03 3.03
C THR A 187 -0.54 -8.43 2.12
N THR A 188 0.31 -9.27 1.54
CA THR A 188 1.27 -8.91 0.49
C THR A 188 1.13 -9.83 -0.71
N SER A 189 1.46 -9.35 -1.89
CA SER A 189 1.46 -10.17 -3.09
C SER A 189 2.76 -10.98 -3.18
N ILE A 190 2.64 -12.28 -3.34
CA ILE A 190 3.77 -13.17 -3.63
C ILE A 190 4.05 -13.16 -5.13
N LYS A 191 3.01 -13.26 -5.95
CA LYS A 191 3.09 -13.16 -7.40
C LYS A 191 1.84 -12.48 -7.93
N ASN A 192 2.01 -11.39 -8.69
CA ASN A 192 0.93 -10.64 -9.33
C ASN A 192 1.20 -10.29 -10.80
N LYS A 193 2.27 -10.85 -11.37
CA LYS A 193 2.58 -10.75 -12.79
C LYS A 193 2.69 -12.13 -13.37
N ASP A 194 2.14 -12.30 -14.58
CA ASP A 194 2.23 -13.56 -15.33
C ASP A 194 1.77 -14.79 -14.52
N VAL A 195 0.73 -14.59 -13.68
CA VAL A 195 0.10 -15.71 -12.98
C VAL A 195 -0.76 -16.49 -13.97
N SER A 196 -0.35 -17.71 -14.28
CA SER A 196 -1.09 -18.56 -15.19
C SER A 196 -2.34 -19.17 -14.53
N ASN A 197 -3.35 -19.50 -15.35
CA ASN A 197 -4.54 -20.19 -14.85
C ASN A 197 -4.21 -21.55 -14.20
N GLU A 198 -3.13 -22.19 -14.63
CA GLU A 198 -2.68 -23.46 -14.05
C GLU A 198 -2.08 -23.26 -12.65
N GLU A 199 -1.28 -22.22 -12.46
CA GLU A 199 -0.77 -21.85 -11.13
C GLU A 199 -1.92 -21.50 -10.18
N LEU A 200 -2.86 -20.70 -10.67
CA LEU A 200 -4.04 -20.33 -9.92
C LEU A 200 -4.84 -21.55 -9.44
N ALA A 201 -5.11 -22.49 -10.35
CA ALA A 201 -5.83 -23.71 -10.03
C ALA A 201 -5.05 -24.57 -9.02
N ARG A 202 -3.75 -24.80 -9.25
CA ARG A 202 -2.89 -25.58 -8.33
C ARG A 202 -2.85 -24.97 -6.93
N VAL A 203 -2.71 -23.65 -6.81
CA VAL A 203 -2.73 -22.98 -5.51
C VAL A 203 -4.09 -23.10 -4.85
N SER A 204 -5.18 -22.83 -5.60
CA SER A 204 -6.56 -22.91 -5.07
C SER A 204 -6.92 -24.30 -4.54
N GLU A 205 -6.46 -25.36 -5.20
CA GLU A 205 -6.68 -26.75 -4.77
C GLU A 205 -5.88 -27.12 -3.50
N ASN A 206 -4.78 -26.40 -3.21
CA ASN A 206 -3.88 -26.70 -2.11
C ASN A 206 -3.93 -25.68 -0.95
N LEU A 207 -4.86 -24.72 -0.97
CA LEU A 207 -4.98 -23.65 0.06
C LEU A 207 -5.04 -24.20 1.49
N ALA A 208 -5.68 -25.36 1.71
CA ALA A 208 -5.78 -25.98 3.03
C ALA A 208 -4.39 -26.34 3.65
N GLY A 209 -3.36 -26.54 2.81
CA GLY A 209 -2.00 -26.81 3.25
C GLY A 209 -1.07 -25.60 3.25
N LEU A 210 -1.56 -24.44 2.82
CA LEU A 210 -0.79 -23.22 2.59
C LEU A 210 -1.27 -22.09 3.54
N SER A 211 -0.95 -22.21 4.82
CA SER A 211 -1.40 -21.25 5.83
C SER A 211 -1.07 -19.80 5.45
N GLY A 212 -2.10 -18.95 5.42
CA GLY A 212 -2.00 -17.54 5.08
C GLY A 212 -1.91 -17.23 3.58
N VAL A 213 -1.76 -18.22 2.70
CA VAL A 213 -1.80 -18.02 1.25
C VAL A 213 -3.23 -17.96 0.77
N ASP A 214 -3.50 -17.07 -0.18
CA ASP A 214 -4.79 -16.92 -0.84
C ASP A 214 -4.62 -16.49 -2.31
N VAL A 215 -5.72 -16.57 -3.04
CA VAL A 215 -5.82 -16.12 -4.43
C VAL A 215 -6.73 -14.90 -4.48
N ALA A 216 -6.23 -13.82 -5.03
CA ALA A 216 -6.93 -12.55 -5.10
C ALA A 216 -6.84 -11.92 -6.51
N THR A 217 -7.65 -10.89 -6.74
CA THR A 217 -7.49 -10.02 -7.90
C THR A 217 -6.70 -8.78 -7.49
N ASP A 218 -5.60 -8.53 -8.20
CA ASP A 218 -4.86 -7.29 -8.10
C ASP A 218 -5.24 -6.35 -9.25
N TRP A 219 -5.07 -5.04 -9.04
CA TRP A 219 -5.42 -4.00 -10.00
C TRP A 219 -4.17 -3.25 -10.43
N VAL A 220 -3.80 -3.42 -11.69
CA VAL A 220 -2.65 -2.70 -12.27
C VAL A 220 -3.13 -1.45 -12.97
N ARG A 221 -2.49 -0.33 -12.68
CA ARG A 221 -2.80 0.96 -13.30
C ARG A 221 -2.28 0.97 -14.74
N ILE A 222 -3.16 1.21 -15.70
CA ILE A 222 -2.83 1.25 -17.13
C ILE A 222 -3.06 2.63 -17.70
N TYR A 223 -2.30 2.95 -18.75
CA TYR A 223 -2.31 4.20 -19.48
C TYR A 223 -2.47 3.86 -20.96
N PRO A 224 -3.72 3.78 -21.48
CA PRO A 224 -3.99 3.34 -22.85
C PRO A 224 -3.25 4.17 -23.92
N GLU A 225 -3.08 5.46 -23.67
CA GLU A 225 -2.37 6.37 -24.56
C GLU A 225 -0.86 6.50 -24.25
N SER A 226 -0.30 5.47 -23.59
CA SER A 226 1.13 5.34 -23.29
C SER A 226 1.77 6.58 -22.66
N ASP A 227 2.47 7.39 -23.44
CA ASP A 227 3.26 8.52 -22.96
C ASP A 227 2.49 9.85 -22.97
N LEU A 228 1.28 9.86 -23.55
CA LEU A 228 0.50 11.08 -23.70
C LEU A 228 0.06 11.63 -22.34
N LEU A 229 0.38 12.90 -22.06
CA LEU A 229 0.10 13.56 -20.78
C LEU A 229 0.68 12.83 -19.54
N ARG A 230 1.59 11.90 -19.72
CA ARG A 230 2.11 11.05 -18.64
C ARG A 230 2.68 11.86 -17.47
N SER A 231 3.37 12.95 -17.78
CA SER A 231 3.93 13.88 -16.80
C SER A 231 2.87 14.70 -16.05
N ILE A 232 1.66 14.84 -16.59
CA ILE A 232 0.53 15.55 -15.96
C ILE A 232 -0.36 14.56 -15.19
N LEU A 233 -0.68 13.41 -15.80
CA LEU A 233 -1.48 12.37 -15.15
C LEU A 233 -0.77 11.81 -13.92
N GLY A 234 0.55 11.67 -14.00
CA GLY A 234 1.34 11.14 -12.91
C GLY A 234 1.33 9.61 -12.87
N GLY A 235 1.57 9.07 -11.68
CA GLY A 235 1.59 7.62 -11.48
C GLY A 235 1.37 7.23 -10.05
N VAL A 236 1.26 5.92 -9.82
CA VAL A 236 1.13 5.32 -8.49
C VAL A 236 2.44 4.66 -8.06
N THR A 237 2.62 4.47 -6.76
CA THR A 237 3.73 3.68 -6.22
C THR A 237 3.52 2.19 -6.54
N SER A 238 4.59 1.41 -6.52
CA SER A 238 4.49 -0.05 -6.54
C SER A 238 4.31 -0.57 -5.11
N GLU A 239 3.78 -1.78 -4.95
CA GLU A 239 3.65 -2.45 -3.66
C GLU A 239 5.00 -2.58 -2.93
N LYS A 240 6.09 -2.82 -3.68
CA LYS A 240 7.47 -2.87 -3.15
C LYS A 240 7.92 -1.55 -2.54
N ILE A 241 7.52 -0.41 -3.12
CA ILE A 241 7.84 0.93 -2.62
C ILE A 241 6.89 1.31 -1.49
N GLY A 242 5.60 0.97 -1.62
CA GLY A 242 4.56 1.33 -0.67
C GLY A 242 4.38 2.85 -0.54
N LEU A 243 4.15 3.29 0.69
CA LEU A 243 3.96 4.71 0.98
C LEU A 243 5.25 5.52 0.79
N PRO A 244 5.20 6.73 0.21
CA PRO A 244 6.34 7.63 0.11
C PRO A 244 6.93 7.94 1.51
N SER A 245 8.25 7.86 1.63
CA SER A 245 8.96 7.96 2.92
C SER A 245 8.72 9.28 3.68
N ASP A 246 8.52 10.36 2.96
CA ASP A 246 8.22 11.71 3.46
C ASP A 246 6.77 11.89 3.92
N GLN A 247 5.84 11.01 3.51
CA GLN A 247 4.41 11.10 3.79
C GLN A 247 3.85 9.91 4.58
N VAL A 248 4.70 8.94 4.97
CA VAL A 248 4.29 7.71 5.66
C VAL A 248 3.38 8.00 6.87
N ALA A 249 3.76 8.94 7.75
CA ALA A 249 2.99 9.26 8.94
C ALA A 249 1.58 9.77 8.60
N THR A 250 1.46 10.58 7.55
CA THR A 250 0.19 11.15 7.08
C THR A 250 -0.74 10.07 6.53
N TYR A 251 -0.21 9.15 5.71
CA TYR A 251 -1.00 8.07 5.13
C TYR A 251 -1.42 7.04 6.20
N LEU A 252 -0.52 6.67 7.12
CA LEU A 252 -0.86 5.79 8.25
C LEU A 252 -1.98 6.37 9.11
N ALA A 253 -1.95 7.68 9.39
CA ALA A 253 -3.02 8.36 10.12
C ALA A 253 -4.37 8.35 9.38
N LYS A 254 -4.36 8.21 8.05
CA LYS A 254 -5.55 8.04 7.21
C LYS A 254 -5.99 6.57 7.05
N GLY A 255 -5.31 5.62 7.69
CA GLY A 255 -5.67 4.20 7.66
C GLY A 255 -5.04 3.39 6.52
N TYR A 256 -4.05 3.95 5.81
CA TYR A 256 -3.29 3.20 4.81
C TYR A 256 -2.30 2.23 5.47
N ALA A 257 -2.05 1.11 4.84
CA ALA A 257 -0.97 0.20 5.20
C ALA A 257 0.35 0.65 4.54
N ARG A 258 1.49 0.26 5.11
CA ARG A 258 2.81 0.70 4.60
C ARG A 258 3.11 0.27 3.17
N ASN A 259 2.57 -0.87 2.74
CA ASN A 259 2.71 -1.43 1.40
C ASN A 259 1.62 -0.99 0.42
N ASP A 260 0.74 -0.07 0.82
CA ASP A 260 -0.30 0.44 -0.07
C ASP A 260 0.29 1.22 -1.23
N ARG A 261 -0.31 1.02 -2.39
CA ARG A 261 -0.04 1.80 -3.59
C ARG A 261 -0.84 3.08 -3.55
N VAL A 262 -0.16 4.20 -3.63
CA VAL A 262 -0.75 5.54 -3.60
C VAL A 262 -0.27 6.38 -4.78
N GLY A 263 -0.97 7.44 -5.11
CA GLY A 263 -0.52 8.41 -6.09
C GLY A 263 0.83 9.02 -5.66
N LYS A 264 1.83 8.93 -6.53
CA LYS A 264 3.19 9.43 -6.24
C LYS A 264 3.50 10.78 -6.86
N SER A 265 2.70 11.23 -7.82
CA SER A 265 2.95 12.48 -8.55
C SER A 265 1.69 13.03 -9.22
N TYR A 266 1.62 14.32 -9.35
CA TYR A 266 0.65 15.12 -10.13
C TYR A 266 -0.81 14.74 -9.88
N LEU A 267 -1.63 14.50 -10.90
CA LEU A 267 -3.07 14.25 -10.73
C LEU A 267 -3.34 12.99 -9.88
N GLU A 268 -2.58 11.93 -10.08
CA GLU A 268 -2.70 10.72 -9.25
C GLU A 268 -2.45 10.99 -7.76
N GLN A 269 -1.52 11.88 -7.43
CA GLN A 269 -1.20 12.25 -6.04
C GLN A 269 -2.19 13.27 -5.50
N GLU A 270 -2.52 14.32 -6.26
CA GLU A 270 -3.41 15.39 -5.82
C GLU A 270 -4.82 14.87 -5.53
N TYR A 271 -5.31 13.96 -6.40
CA TYR A 271 -6.63 13.35 -6.26
C TYR A 271 -6.62 11.97 -5.58
N GLU A 272 -5.57 11.65 -4.80
CA GLU A 272 -5.48 10.38 -4.06
C GLU A 272 -6.75 10.09 -3.25
N SER A 273 -7.28 11.08 -2.53
CA SER A 273 -8.47 10.92 -1.69
C SER A 273 -9.76 10.62 -2.47
N VAL A 274 -9.79 10.92 -3.76
CA VAL A 274 -10.92 10.64 -4.67
C VAL A 274 -10.72 9.30 -5.35
N LEU A 275 -9.49 9.08 -5.86
CA LEU A 275 -9.17 7.94 -6.70
C LEU A 275 -8.94 6.64 -5.92
N SER A 276 -8.55 6.67 -4.63
CA SER A 276 -8.15 5.47 -3.88
C SER A 276 -9.29 4.52 -3.52
N GLY A 277 -10.52 5.03 -3.36
CA GLY A 277 -11.66 4.25 -2.89
C GLY A 277 -11.57 3.86 -1.42
N THR A 278 -12.37 2.90 -1.02
CA THR A 278 -12.38 2.32 0.33
C THR A 278 -12.16 0.81 0.23
N LYS A 279 -11.12 0.31 0.86
CA LYS A 279 -10.75 -1.11 0.82
C LYS A 279 -11.84 -2.02 1.32
N SER A 280 -11.94 -3.21 0.77
CA SER A 280 -12.76 -4.27 1.34
C SER A 280 -12.17 -4.74 2.68
N GLN A 281 -13.03 -5.29 3.54
CA GLN A 281 -12.64 -5.78 4.86
C GLN A 281 -13.13 -7.21 5.04
N TRP A 282 -12.22 -8.06 5.48
CA TRP A 282 -12.46 -9.47 5.73
C TRP A 282 -12.16 -9.79 7.18
N GLU A 283 -13.10 -10.42 7.85
CA GLU A 283 -12.86 -11.00 9.17
C GLU A 283 -12.27 -12.40 8.99
N THR A 284 -11.04 -12.55 9.43
CA THR A 284 -10.34 -13.83 9.38
C THR A 284 -10.31 -14.43 10.78
N ILE A 285 -10.95 -15.56 10.96
CA ILE A 285 -10.97 -16.30 12.21
C ILE A 285 -9.82 -17.30 12.18
N THR A 286 -8.92 -17.20 13.14
CA THR A 286 -7.78 -18.10 13.30
C THR A 286 -7.98 -19.01 14.53
N ASN A 287 -7.44 -20.24 14.45
CA ASN A 287 -7.36 -21.12 15.61
C ASN A 287 -6.22 -20.66 16.56
N GLN A 288 -6.07 -21.35 17.70
CA GLN A 288 -5.02 -21.04 18.68
C GLN A 288 -3.58 -21.19 18.13
N SER A 289 -3.42 -21.91 17.02
CA SER A 289 -2.15 -22.07 16.31
C SER A 289 -1.89 -20.95 15.30
N GLY A 290 -2.86 -20.03 15.10
CA GLY A 290 -2.76 -18.94 14.12
C GLY A 290 -3.16 -19.35 12.69
N GLU A 291 -3.69 -20.58 12.49
CA GLU A 291 -4.17 -21.03 11.18
C GLU A 291 -5.56 -20.45 10.89
N VAL A 292 -5.77 -20.00 9.67
CA VAL A 292 -7.06 -19.47 9.21
C VAL A 292 -8.09 -20.61 9.16
N VAL A 293 -9.16 -20.48 9.94
CA VAL A 293 -10.28 -21.43 9.99
C VAL A 293 -11.41 -20.99 9.08
N THR A 294 -11.74 -19.69 9.09
CA THR A 294 -12.83 -19.11 8.32
C THR A 294 -12.46 -17.67 7.95
N ARG A 295 -12.90 -17.25 6.76
CA ARG A 295 -12.78 -15.90 6.28
C ARG A 295 -14.15 -15.44 5.81
N GLU A 296 -14.64 -14.35 6.37
CA GLU A 296 -15.95 -13.77 6.02
C GLU A 296 -15.78 -12.31 5.62
N GLU A 297 -16.41 -11.91 4.53
CA GLU A 297 -16.42 -10.54 4.07
C GLU A 297 -17.31 -9.70 4.98
N SER A 298 -16.72 -8.74 5.71
CA SER A 298 -17.46 -7.82 6.57
C SER A 298 -17.82 -6.51 5.85
N TYR A 299 -17.05 -6.15 4.82
CA TYR A 299 -17.31 -4.98 3.98
C TYR A 299 -16.73 -5.20 2.58
N GLU A 300 -17.58 -5.13 1.54
CA GLU A 300 -17.22 -5.36 0.14
C GLU A 300 -16.19 -4.34 -0.42
N GLY A 301 -16.08 -3.20 0.23
CA GLY A 301 -15.26 -2.09 -0.28
C GLY A 301 -16.01 -1.23 -1.29
N LYS A 302 -15.39 -0.15 -1.69
CA LYS A 302 -15.90 0.75 -2.74
C LYS A 302 -14.75 1.17 -3.63
N ALA A 303 -14.86 0.96 -4.94
CA ALA A 303 -13.93 1.52 -5.92
C ALA A 303 -13.80 3.04 -5.77
N GLY A 304 -12.66 3.58 -6.15
CA GLY A 304 -12.43 5.02 -6.19
C GLY A 304 -13.42 5.74 -7.11
N ASP A 305 -13.73 6.98 -6.79
CA ASP A 305 -14.55 7.83 -7.66
C ASP A 305 -13.71 8.28 -8.87
N ASN A 306 -14.36 8.42 -10.02
CA ASN A 306 -13.70 8.76 -11.28
C ASN A 306 -13.41 10.25 -11.38
N LEU A 307 -12.33 10.58 -12.09
CA LEU A 307 -11.97 11.95 -12.43
C LEU A 307 -12.23 12.19 -13.93
N VAL A 308 -12.95 13.26 -14.27
CA VAL A 308 -13.16 13.69 -15.65
C VAL A 308 -12.39 14.98 -15.87
N LEU A 309 -11.47 14.98 -16.83
CA LEU A 309 -10.68 16.13 -17.20
C LEU A 309 -11.39 16.94 -18.30
N THR A 310 -10.99 18.19 -18.46
CA THR A 310 -11.44 19.03 -19.57
C THR A 310 -10.67 18.78 -20.86
N ILE A 311 -9.61 17.97 -20.79
CA ILE A 311 -8.77 17.59 -21.94
C ILE A 311 -9.60 16.82 -22.96
N ASP A 312 -9.44 17.15 -24.22
CA ASP A 312 -9.91 16.43 -25.39
C ASP A 312 -8.73 15.61 -25.93
N ILE A 313 -8.82 14.30 -25.87
CA ILE A 313 -7.68 13.42 -26.18
C ILE A 313 -7.31 13.45 -27.66
N ASP A 314 -8.28 13.59 -28.54
CA ASP A 314 -8.01 13.64 -29.97
C ASP A 314 -7.34 14.99 -30.36
N PHE A 315 -7.82 16.08 -29.78
CA PHE A 315 -7.16 17.38 -29.91
C PHE A 315 -5.75 17.36 -29.30
N GLN A 316 -5.57 16.69 -28.16
CA GLN A 316 -4.26 16.53 -27.52
C GLN A 316 -3.27 15.81 -28.44
N LYS A 317 -3.68 14.74 -29.13
CA LYS A 317 -2.84 14.02 -30.11
C LYS A 317 -2.40 14.95 -31.25
N GLU A 318 -3.29 15.77 -31.74
CA GLU A 318 -2.99 16.72 -32.84
C GLU A 318 -1.95 17.77 -32.38
N ILE A 319 -2.11 18.37 -31.21
CA ILE A 319 -1.13 19.38 -30.73
C ILE A 319 0.22 18.76 -30.40
N GLU A 320 0.27 17.51 -29.93
CA GLU A 320 1.51 16.74 -29.74
C GLU A 320 2.27 16.54 -31.05
N GLN A 321 1.53 16.17 -32.10
CA GLN A 321 2.12 15.99 -33.44
C GLN A 321 2.63 17.31 -33.98
N ILE A 322 1.84 18.41 -33.88
CA ILE A 322 2.24 19.75 -34.31
C ILE A 322 3.51 20.18 -33.58
N ALA A 323 3.60 19.98 -32.26
CA ALA A 323 4.78 20.34 -31.49
C ALA A 323 6.03 19.56 -31.92
N THR A 324 5.86 18.27 -32.19
CA THR A 324 6.94 17.39 -32.68
C THR A 324 7.41 17.79 -34.06
N ASP A 325 6.48 18.05 -35.00
CA ASP A 325 6.78 18.45 -36.36
C ASP A 325 7.44 19.83 -36.42
N PHE A 326 7.02 20.75 -35.55
CA PHE A 326 7.67 22.06 -35.43
C PHE A 326 9.15 21.91 -35.05
N LEU A 327 9.47 21.13 -34.03
CA LEU A 327 10.86 20.90 -33.63
C LEU A 327 11.66 20.16 -34.70
N ASN A 328 11.07 19.20 -35.40
CA ASN A 328 11.74 18.49 -36.49
C ASN A 328 12.07 19.41 -37.67
N SER A 329 11.19 20.36 -37.96
CA SER A 329 11.38 21.29 -39.06
C SER A 329 12.31 22.46 -38.73
N ASN A 330 12.52 22.75 -37.42
CA ASN A 330 13.29 23.91 -36.95
C ASN A 330 14.46 23.44 -36.10
N VAL A 331 15.47 22.85 -36.75
CA VAL A 331 16.67 22.33 -36.10
C VAL A 331 17.72 23.42 -35.98
N ASP A 332 17.59 24.29 -34.99
CA ASP A 332 18.62 25.27 -34.64
C ASP A 332 18.77 25.38 -33.10
N SER A 333 19.86 26.03 -32.64
CA SER A 333 20.16 26.15 -31.21
C SER A 333 19.24 27.07 -30.42
N TYR A 334 18.34 27.81 -31.10
CA TYR A 334 17.40 28.73 -30.47
C TYR A 334 16.00 28.10 -30.31
N ASN A 335 15.68 27.08 -31.11
CA ASN A 335 14.39 26.40 -31.15
C ASN A 335 14.52 24.97 -30.59
N ASP A 336 14.96 24.88 -29.35
CA ASP A 336 15.17 23.60 -28.68
C ASP A 336 13.90 23.06 -27.94
N ARG A 337 12.84 23.89 -27.88
CA ARG A 337 11.60 23.50 -27.18
C ARG A 337 10.37 24.25 -27.71
N VAL A 338 9.20 23.68 -27.51
CA VAL A 338 7.91 24.25 -27.85
C VAL A 338 6.86 23.87 -26.81
N TYR A 339 6.02 24.84 -26.45
CA TYR A 339 4.91 24.64 -25.53
C TYR A 339 3.63 25.18 -26.15
N ILE A 340 2.56 24.38 -26.03
CA ILE A 340 1.24 24.71 -26.56
C ILE A 340 0.22 24.49 -25.45
N VAL A 341 -0.63 25.47 -25.19
CA VAL A 341 -1.82 25.38 -24.35
C VAL A 341 -2.99 25.91 -25.11
N ALA A 342 -4.06 25.14 -25.17
CA ALA A 342 -5.33 25.54 -25.74
C ALA A 342 -6.40 25.56 -24.64
N SER A 343 -7.10 26.69 -24.54
CA SER A 343 -8.20 26.88 -23.60
C SER A 343 -9.44 27.43 -24.25
N ASP A 344 -10.62 27.08 -23.75
CA ASP A 344 -11.88 27.75 -24.14
C ASP A 344 -11.95 29.10 -23.41
N PRO A 345 -12.01 30.22 -24.15
CA PRO A 345 -12.04 31.54 -23.51
C PRO A 345 -13.34 31.85 -22.76
N ASN A 346 -14.41 31.07 -22.95
CA ASN A 346 -15.69 31.30 -22.30
C ASN A 346 -15.79 30.54 -20.95
N THR A 347 -15.20 29.36 -20.88
CA THR A 347 -15.28 28.51 -19.69
C THR A 347 -14.00 28.50 -18.89
N GLY A 348 -12.85 28.77 -19.54
CA GLY A 348 -11.51 28.64 -18.96
C GLY A 348 -10.99 27.20 -18.93
N GLU A 349 -11.74 26.25 -19.51
CA GLU A 349 -11.33 24.85 -19.64
C GLU A 349 -10.06 24.71 -20.48
N ILE A 350 -9.12 23.90 -20.03
CA ILE A 350 -7.93 23.54 -20.81
C ILE A 350 -8.30 22.31 -21.64
N LEU A 351 -8.32 22.51 -22.98
CA LEU A 351 -8.67 21.45 -23.93
C LEU A 351 -7.49 20.57 -24.31
N GLY A 352 -6.28 21.14 -24.25
CA GLY A 352 -5.04 20.42 -24.50
C GLY A 352 -3.84 21.22 -24.03
N MET A 353 -2.77 20.52 -23.65
CA MET A 353 -1.49 21.11 -23.26
C MET A 353 -0.34 20.16 -23.55
N THR A 354 0.67 20.66 -24.23
CA THR A 354 1.85 19.88 -24.58
C THR A 354 3.12 20.70 -24.47
N GLY A 355 4.21 20.04 -24.17
CA GLY A 355 5.55 20.57 -24.23
C GLY A 355 6.50 19.52 -24.79
N LYS A 356 7.33 19.93 -25.74
CA LYS A 356 8.39 19.10 -26.31
C LYS A 356 9.72 19.83 -26.24
N GLN A 357 10.75 19.06 -25.94
CA GLN A 357 12.10 19.56 -25.82
C GLN A 357 13.06 18.66 -26.59
N ARG A 358 14.06 19.27 -27.26
CA ARG A 358 15.16 18.54 -27.85
C ARG A 358 16.23 18.27 -26.79
N SER A 359 16.52 17.00 -26.57
CA SER A 359 17.55 16.57 -25.64
C SER A 359 18.96 16.84 -26.19
N THR A 360 19.95 16.68 -25.34
CA THR A 360 21.38 16.78 -25.75
C THR A 360 21.78 15.68 -26.75
N SER A 361 21.05 14.55 -26.78
CA SER A 361 21.21 13.49 -27.79
C SER A 361 20.47 13.78 -29.11
N ASN A 362 19.87 14.96 -29.24
CA ASN A 362 19.09 15.41 -30.40
C ASN A 362 17.74 14.65 -30.57
N GLU A 363 17.27 13.98 -29.56
CA GLU A 363 15.95 13.34 -29.54
C GLU A 363 14.90 14.32 -29.02
N ILE A 364 13.67 14.23 -29.54
CA ILE A 364 12.55 15.00 -29.01
C ILE A 364 11.92 14.21 -27.87
N VAL A 365 11.88 14.83 -26.69
CA VAL A 365 11.31 14.23 -25.46
C VAL A 365 10.13 15.06 -24.98
N ASP A 366 9.24 14.41 -24.22
CA ASP A 366 8.10 15.08 -23.60
C ASP A 366 8.57 16.01 -22.47
N ASP A 367 7.98 17.23 -22.45
CA ASP A 367 8.19 18.25 -21.42
C ASP A 367 6.88 19.03 -21.14
N ALA A 368 5.75 18.32 -21.07
CA ALA A 368 4.45 18.97 -20.88
C ALA A 368 4.39 19.81 -19.60
N LEU A 369 5.15 19.45 -18.55
CA LEU A 369 5.27 20.26 -17.33
C LEU A 369 5.96 21.61 -17.55
N GLY A 370 6.77 21.75 -18.59
CA GLY A 370 7.39 23.01 -18.95
C GLY A 370 6.37 24.11 -19.24
N VAL A 371 5.14 23.73 -19.60
CA VAL A 371 4.01 24.68 -19.80
C VAL A 371 3.72 25.48 -18.52
N ILE A 372 3.87 24.87 -17.36
CA ILE A 372 3.50 25.48 -16.06
C ILE A 372 4.68 25.85 -15.18
N ASN A 373 5.85 25.24 -15.38
CA ASN A 373 7.01 25.43 -14.50
C ASN A 373 8.20 26.16 -15.18
N SER A 374 8.13 26.43 -16.50
CA SER A 374 9.19 27.13 -17.23
C SER A 374 8.80 28.57 -17.51
N SER A 375 9.80 29.47 -17.49
CA SER A 375 9.61 30.90 -17.75
C SER A 375 10.39 31.34 -18.99
N TYR A 376 9.75 32.12 -19.82
CA TYR A 376 10.33 32.61 -21.07
C TYR A 376 10.12 34.10 -21.24
N GLY A 377 10.99 34.75 -22.01
CA GLY A 377 10.83 36.12 -22.45
C GLY A 377 9.77 36.21 -23.55
N MET A 378 8.53 36.50 -23.16
CA MET A 378 7.36 36.48 -24.06
C MET A 378 7.31 37.61 -25.08
N GLY A 379 8.21 38.59 -24.98
CA GLY A 379 8.25 39.73 -25.92
C GLY A 379 6.91 40.45 -26.01
N SER A 380 6.47 40.76 -27.23
CA SER A 380 5.22 41.49 -27.46
C SER A 380 3.93 40.74 -27.13
N ALA A 381 3.98 39.42 -26.88
CA ALA A 381 2.80 38.67 -26.47
C ALA A 381 2.24 39.15 -25.11
N VAL A 382 3.07 39.73 -24.24
CA VAL A 382 2.66 40.31 -22.96
C VAL A 382 1.82 41.57 -23.09
N LYS A 383 1.77 42.22 -24.26
CA LYS A 383 1.03 43.48 -24.49
C LYS A 383 -0.47 43.30 -24.23
N GLY A 384 -1.04 42.15 -24.61
CA GLY A 384 -2.45 41.84 -24.32
C GLY A 384 -2.74 41.86 -22.81
N ALA A 385 -1.88 41.24 -22.00
CA ALA A 385 -1.98 41.25 -20.54
C ALA A 385 -1.83 42.68 -19.96
N THR A 386 -0.95 43.49 -20.53
CA THR A 386 -0.76 44.89 -20.14
C THR A 386 -2.03 45.70 -20.36
N VAL A 387 -2.65 45.57 -21.56
CA VAL A 387 -3.93 46.25 -21.86
C VAL A 387 -5.05 45.77 -20.93
N LEU A 388 -5.18 44.47 -20.73
CA LEU A 388 -6.14 43.89 -19.78
C LEU A 388 -5.96 44.45 -18.37
N THR A 389 -4.73 44.52 -17.89
CA THR A 389 -4.40 45.13 -16.58
C THR A 389 -4.84 46.59 -16.52
N GLY A 390 -4.63 47.36 -17.59
CA GLY A 390 -5.09 48.73 -17.66
C GLY A 390 -6.61 48.88 -17.50
N TYR A 391 -7.40 47.99 -18.11
CA TYR A 391 -8.86 47.92 -17.90
C TYR A 391 -9.21 47.46 -16.46
N MET A 392 -8.59 46.45 -15.96
CA MET A 392 -8.87 45.92 -14.59
C MET A 392 -8.55 46.93 -13.48
N THR A 393 -7.53 47.77 -13.70
CA THR A 393 -7.14 48.81 -12.73
C THR A 393 -7.87 50.12 -12.97
N GLY A 394 -8.69 50.23 -14.00
CA GLY A 394 -9.44 51.45 -14.35
C GLY A 394 -8.58 52.59 -14.93
N VAL A 395 -7.33 52.32 -15.27
CA VAL A 395 -6.43 53.29 -15.92
C VAL A 395 -6.90 53.59 -17.35
N ILE A 396 -7.45 52.59 -18.01
CA ILE A 396 -8.12 52.73 -19.31
C ILE A 396 -9.55 52.21 -19.22
N SER A 397 -10.44 52.73 -20.07
CA SER A 397 -11.82 52.30 -20.21
C SER A 397 -12.21 52.22 -21.69
N THR A 398 -13.41 51.73 -22.02
CA THR A 398 -13.95 51.73 -23.36
C THR A 398 -14.03 53.13 -24.00
N ASP A 399 -14.23 54.15 -23.16
CA ASP A 399 -14.36 55.55 -23.58
C ASP A 399 -13.03 56.33 -23.51
N ASN A 400 -12.04 55.80 -22.76
CA ASN A 400 -10.71 56.40 -22.59
C ASN A 400 -9.62 55.33 -22.80
N ASN A 401 -9.41 54.93 -24.05
CA ASN A 401 -8.46 53.89 -24.45
C ASN A 401 -7.45 54.37 -25.52
N VAL A 402 -7.39 55.65 -25.74
CA VAL A 402 -6.45 56.25 -26.70
C VAL A 402 -5.31 56.91 -25.93
N LEU A 403 -4.08 56.48 -26.20
CA LEU A 403 -2.86 57.04 -25.63
C LEU A 403 -2.03 57.66 -26.78
N VAL A 404 -1.52 58.85 -26.52
CA VAL A 404 -0.55 59.47 -27.47
C VAL A 404 0.81 58.82 -27.24
N ASP A 405 1.43 58.37 -28.33
CA ASP A 405 2.77 57.79 -28.29
C ASP A 405 3.82 58.89 -28.11
N GLU A 406 4.42 58.96 -26.93
CA GLU A 406 5.48 59.88 -26.58
C GLU A 406 6.79 59.16 -26.32
N PRO A 407 7.94 59.76 -26.70
CA PRO A 407 9.22 59.17 -26.37
C PRO A 407 9.45 59.10 -24.87
N LEU A 408 9.83 57.92 -24.36
CA LEU A 408 10.07 57.66 -22.93
C LEU A 408 11.56 57.59 -22.66
N GLN A 409 11.99 58.23 -21.58
CA GLN A 409 13.36 58.14 -21.09
C GLN A 409 13.38 57.65 -19.67
N PHE A 410 14.03 56.51 -19.45
CA PHE A 410 14.26 55.97 -18.13
C PHE A 410 15.65 56.39 -17.63
N GLN A 411 15.80 56.54 -16.30
CA GLN A 411 17.08 56.93 -15.71
C GLN A 411 18.18 55.93 -16.13
N GLY A 412 19.26 56.44 -16.70
CA GLY A 412 20.40 55.60 -17.16
C GLY A 412 20.19 54.87 -18.51
N SER A 413 19.09 55.15 -19.25
CA SER A 413 18.86 54.58 -20.58
C SER A 413 18.82 55.61 -21.69
N ASN A 414 18.99 55.17 -22.90
CA ASN A 414 18.74 56.02 -24.08
C ASN A 414 17.23 56.22 -24.24
N LEU A 415 16.88 57.34 -24.89
CA LEU A 415 15.51 57.68 -25.25
C LEU A 415 14.88 56.53 -26.06
N LYS A 416 13.76 56.02 -25.57
CA LYS A 416 12.98 54.99 -26.26
C LYS A 416 11.89 55.65 -27.05
N LYS A 417 11.87 55.40 -28.36
CA LYS A 417 10.85 55.89 -29.30
C LYS A 417 10.13 54.70 -29.89
N SER A 418 8.87 54.88 -30.27
CA SER A 418 8.18 53.97 -31.16
C SER A 418 8.90 53.89 -32.49
N VAL A 419 8.76 52.76 -33.16
CA VAL A 419 9.36 52.49 -34.46
C VAL A 419 8.37 52.85 -35.60
N PHE A 420 7.13 53.16 -35.22
CA PHE A 420 6.05 53.49 -36.17
C PHE A 420 5.70 54.96 -36.17
#